data_35a63924ecfa8c5e349398c10e6bf7ab
#
_entry.id   35a63924ecfa8c5e349398c10e6bf7ab
#
_cell.length_a   1.000
_cell.length_b   1.000
_cell.length_c   1.000
_cell.angle_alpha   90.00
_cell.angle_beta   90.00
_cell.angle_gamma   90.00
#
_symmetry.space_group_name_H-M   'P 1'
#
loop_
_entity.id
_entity.type
_entity.pdbx_description
1 polymer ?
#
loop_
_entity_poly.entity_id
_entity_poly.type
_entity_poly.pdbx_seq_one_letter_code
_entity_poly.pdbx_strand_id
1 'polypeptide(L)'
;MKSISEIAAARILRSRCSAQVLRKYLKNKNFSDGEIEPLIESFKGYGYLDDLQYCRDFIVHGERKGWGELRIKRELRKRELSSENIAIAFDEKLENSEADEGNTERNRALAVALKIIRQSGMDIENKIPEKLRNRIIRRLSSYGYSSSIVFSTLSKLDEMAGDEILFDYEI
;
A
#
# COMPACT_ATOMS: atom_id res chain seq x y z
N MET A 1 -16.16 11.32 -35.17
CA MET A 1 -15.56 11.69 -33.86
C MET A 1 -16.01 10.67 -32.86
N LYS A 2 -15.13 10.26 -31.91
CA LYS A 2 -15.53 9.35 -30.83
C LYS A 2 -16.40 10.10 -29.83
N SER A 3 -17.44 9.44 -29.31
CA SER A 3 -18.28 9.99 -28.23
C SER A 3 -17.53 10.13 -26.92
N ILE A 4 -18.01 10.96 -25.99
CA ILE A 4 -17.44 11.10 -24.67
C ILE A 4 -17.43 9.75 -23.93
N SER A 5 -18.49 8.93 -24.11
CA SER A 5 -18.59 7.58 -23.53
C SER A 5 -17.51 6.64 -24.05
N GLU A 6 -17.25 6.65 -25.36
CA GLU A 6 -16.19 5.82 -25.97
C GLU A 6 -14.80 6.23 -25.48
N ILE A 7 -14.55 7.53 -25.33
CA ILE A 7 -13.28 8.06 -24.83
C ILE A 7 -13.09 7.69 -23.37
N ALA A 8 -14.13 7.82 -22.56
CA ALA A 8 -14.11 7.47 -21.14
C ALA A 8 -13.93 5.96 -20.92
N ALA A 9 -14.71 5.13 -21.65
CA ALA A 9 -14.58 3.67 -21.59
C ALA A 9 -13.17 3.20 -22.00
N ALA A 10 -12.63 3.73 -23.09
CA ALA A 10 -11.26 3.42 -23.52
C ALA A 10 -10.22 3.83 -22.47
N ARG A 11 -10.43 4.93 -21.73
CA ARG A 11 -9.56 5.38 -20.65
C ARG A 11 -9.57 4.41 -19.47
N ILE A 12 -10.76 3.96 -19.04
CA ILE A 12 -10.94 3.02 -17.92
C ILE A 12 -10.38 1.64 -18.26
N LEU A 13 -10.66 1.15 -19.47
CA LEU A 13 -10.16 -0.17 -19.94
C LEU A 13 -8.63 -0.23 -20.01
N ARG A 14 -8.00 0.89 -20.40
CA ARG A 14 -6.53 0.97 -20.46
C ARG A 14 -5.89 0.94 -19.06
N SER A 15 -6.50 1.58 -18.10
CA SER A 15 -6.04 1.64 -16.71
C SER A 15 -7.17 2.13 -15.83
N ARG A 16 -7.59 1.32 -14.86
CA ARG A 16 -8.54 1.76 -13.83
C ARG A 16 -8.09 3.09 -13.23
N CYS A 17 -9.02 3.96 -12.97
CA CYS A 17 -8.77 5.27 -12.37
C CYS A 17 -9.95 5.68 -11.49
N SER A 18 -9.72 6.63 -10.58
CA SER A 18 -10.81 7.23 -9.79
C SER A 18 -11.72 8.08 -10.67
N ALA A 19 -12.95 8.31 -10.19
CA ALA A 19 -13.90 9.21 -10.84
C ALA A 19 -13.29 10.61 -11.06
N GLN A 20 -12.51 11.10 -10.10
CA GLN A 20 -11.86 12.41 -10.18
C GLN A 20 -10.76 12.47 -11.25
N VAL A 21 -9.97 11.40 -11.36
CA VAL A 21 -8.95 11.32 -12.44
C VAL A 21 -9.60 11.25 -13.82
N LEU A 22 -10.73 10.52 -13.94
CA LEU A 22 -11.49 10.49 -15.20
C LEU A 22 -12.07 11.86 -15.54
N ARG A 23 -12.65 12.56 -14.56
CA ARG A 23 -13.17 13.93 -14.70
C ARG A 23 -12.11 14.87 -15.26
N LYS A 24 -10.92 14.90 -14.66
CA LYS A 24 -9.78 15.70 -15.14
C LYS A 24 -9.35 15.33 -16.56
N TYR A 25 -9.30 14.03 -16.84
CA TYR A 25 -8.95 13.55 -18.17
C TYR A 25 -9.93 14.04 -19.24
N LEU A 26 -11.23 13.99 -18.96
CA LEU A 26 -12.27 14.44 -19.90
C LEU A 26 -12.26 15.97 -20.05
N LYS A 27 -12.06 16.74 -18.96
CA LYS A 27 -11.85 18.19 -19.03
C LYS A 27 -10.67 18.56 -19.93
N ASN A 28 -9.56 17.84 -19.84
CA ASN A 28 -8.40 18.04 -20.70
C ASN A 28 -8.64 17.64 -22.17
N LYS A 29 -9.77 16.97 -22.46
CA LYS A 29 -10.28 16.69 -23.80
C LYS A 29 -11.31 17.71 -24.27
N ASN A 30 -11.47 18.82 -23.52
CA ASN A 30 -12.38 19.93 -23.77
C ASN A 30 -13.88 19.58 -23.66
N PHE A 31 -14.23 18.53 -22.90
CA PHE A 31 -15.64 18.29 -22.56
C PHE A 31 -16.06 19.18 -21.38
N SER A 32 -17.31 19.63 -21.43
CA SER A 32 -17.91 20.46 -20.38
C SER A 32 -18.30 19.65 -19.14
N ASP A 33 -18.44 20.29 -17.99
CA ASP A 33 -18.93 19.64 -16.78
C ASP A 33 -20.35 19.07 -16.96
N GLY A 34 -21.20 19.72 -17.74
CA GLY A 34 -22.54 19.24 -18.08
C GLY A 34 -22.56 17.93 -18.88
N GLU A 35 -21.50 17.61 -19.61
CA GLU A 35 -21.34 16.33 -20.33
C GLU A 35 -20.66 15.28 -19.45
N ILE A 36 -19.73 15.71 -18.60
CA ILE A 36 -18.89 14.82 -17.78
C ILE A 36 -19.68 14.24 -16.59
N GLU A 37 -20.41 15.08 -15.83
CA GLU A 37 -21.03 14.62 -14.57
C GLU A 37 -22.11 13.55 -14.81
N PRO A 38 -23.04 13.69 -15.78
CA PRO A 38 -24.01 12.63 -16.06
C PRO A 38 -23.34 11.32 -16.50
N LEU A 39 -22.22 11.39 -17.23
CA LEU A 39 -21.49 10.22 -17.65
C LEU A 39 -20.81 9.52 -16.45
N ILE A 40 -20.20 10.28 -15.54
CA ILE A 40 -19.57 9.73 -14.34
C ILE A 40 -20.61 9.04 -13.46
N GLU A 41 -21.77 9.68 -13.24
CA GLU A 41 -22.85 9.05 -12.46
C GLU A 41 -23.39 7.78 -13.14
N SER A 42 -23.56 7.81 -14.45
CA SER A 42 -23.93 6.61 -15.21
C SER A 42 -22.90 5.48 -15.06
N PHE A 43 -21.59 5.81 -15.14
CA PHE A 43 -20.52 4.83 -15.02
C PHE A 43 -20.39 4.28 -13.60
N LYS A 44 -20.71 5.06 -12.57
CA LYS A 44 -20.84 4.58 -11.19
C LYS A 44 -22.05 3.64 -11.09
N GLY A 45 -23.20 4.03 -11.61
CA GLY A 45 -24.42 3.22 -11.59
C GLY A 45 -24.25 1.86 -12.27
N TYR A 46 -23.47 1.78 -13.34
CA TYR A 46 -23.13 0.52 -14.02
C TYR A 46 -21.93 -0.22 -13.41
N GLY A 47 -21.30 0.30 -12.36
CA GLY A 47 -20.12 -0.32 -11.72
C GLY A 47 -18.82 -0.21 -12.52
N TYR A 48 -18.76 0.62 -13.58
CA TYR A 48 -17.53 0.88 -14.31
C TYR A 48 -16.55 1.76 -13.51
N LEU A 49 -17.08 2.59 -12.62
CA LEU A 49 -16.35 3.40 -11.65
C LEU A 49 -16.80 3.02 -10.24
N ASP A 50 -15.89 2.50 -9.46
CA ASP A 50 -16.06 2.22 -8.04
C ASP A 50 -14.77 2.64 -7.33
N ASP A 51 -14.80 3.82 -6.73
CA ASP A 51 -13.66 4.41 -6.04
C ASP A 51 -13.31 3.65 -4.75
N LEU A 52 -14.30 3.04 -4.08
CA LEU A 52 -14.08 2.24 -2.88
C LEU A 52 -13.43 0.90 -3.24
N GLN A 53 -13.94 0.20 -4.27
CA GLN A 53 -13.30 -1.02 -4.75
C GLN A 53 -11.88 -0.75 -5.29
N TYR A 54 -11.67 0.41 -5.92
CA TYR A 54 -10.33 0.83 -6.33
C TYR A 54 -9.39 0.97 -5.12
N CYS A 55 -9.86 1.53 -3.99
CA CYS A 55 -9.07 1.61 -2.76
C CYS A 55 -8.69 0.22 -2.25
N ARG A 56 -9.65 -0.72 -2.17
CA ARG A 56 -9.41 -2.10 -1.72
C ARG A 56 -8.35 -2.81 -2.58
N ASP A 57 -8.51 -2.77 -3.90
CA ASP A 57 -7.57 -3.39 -4.85
C ASP A 57 -6.17 -2.77 -4.72
N PHE A 58 -6.10 -1.45 -4.51
CA PHE A 58 -4.84 -0.73 -4.39
C PHE A 58 -4.13 -1.03 -3.06
N ILE A 59 -4.86 -1.22 -1.96
CA ILE A 59 -4.31 -1.64 -0.68
C ILE A 59 -3.63 -3.00 -0.85
N VAL A 60 -4.35 -4.00 -1.38
CA VAL A 60 -3.80 -5.34 -1.64
C VAL A 60 -2.55 -5.28 -2.55
N HIS A 61 -2.58 -4.44 -3.59
CA HIS A 61 -1.45 -4.26 -4.47
C HIS A 61 -0.23 -3.63 -3.75
N GLY A 62 -0.45 -2.61 -2.93
CA GLY A 62 0.60 -1.96 -2.14
C GLY A 62 1.24 -2.92 -1.14
N GLU A 63 0.44 -3.73 -0.47
CA GLU A 63 0.90 -4.74 0.48
C GLU A 63 1.76 -5.81 -0.18
N ARG A 64 1.35 -6.32 -1.34
CA ARG A 64 2.17 -7.26 -2.13
C ARG A 64 3.52 -6.66 -2.54
N LYS A 65 3.61 -5.34 -2.65
CA LYS A 65 4.87 -4.61 -2.89
C LYS A 65 5.67 -4.34 -1.62
N GLY A 66 5.18 -4.74 -0.47
CA GLY A 66 5.79 -4.49 0.83
C GLY A 66 5.66 -3.04 1.30
N TRP A 67 4.67 -2.28 0.79
CA TRP A 67 4.44 -0.90 1.24
C TRP A 67 3.72 -0.89 2.58
N GLY A 68 4.11 0.06 3.44
CA GLY A 68 3.39 0.38 4.67
C GLY A 68 2.17 1.27 4.38
N GLU A 69 1.30 1.32 5.37
CA GLU A 69 0.00 2.00 5.30
C GLU A 69 0.11 3.49 4.91
N LEU A 70 1.09 4.21 5.48
CA LEU A 70 1.28 5.63 5.20
C LEU A 70 1.58 5.89 3.72
N ARG A 71 2.34 5.00 3.07
CA ARG A 71 2.62 5.11 1.64
C ARG A 71 1.38 4.79 0.82
N ILE A 72 0.65 3.74 1.15
CA ILE A 72 -0.56 3.35 0.44
C ILE A 72 -1.57 4.49 0.51
N LYS A 73 -1.85 5.05 1.70
CA LYS A 73 -2.74 6.20 1.89
C LYS A 73 -2.28 7.42 1.08
N ARG A 74 -0.99 7.72 1.07
CA ARG A 74 -0.43 8.82 0.26
C ARG A 74 -0.62 8.60 -1.23
N GLU A 75 -0.40 7.40 -1.72
CA GLU A 75 -0.57 7.07 -3.14
C GLU A 75 -2.04 7.08 -3.59
N LEU A 76 -2.97 6.69 -2.72
CA LEU A 76 -4.41 6.82 -2.96
C LEU A 76 -4.84 8.29 -3.03
N ARG A 77 -4.36 9.14 -2.10
CA ARG A 77 -4.64 10.59 -2.15
C ARG A 77 -4.09 11.25 -3.42
N LYS A 78 -2.90 10.85 -3.91
CA LYS A 78 -2.36 11.33 -5.20
C LYS A 78 -3.24 10.94 -6.39
N ARG A 79 -4.02 9.86 -6.26
CA ARG A 79 -5.01 9.42 -7.25
C ARG A 79 -6.37 10.06 -7.03
N GLU A 80 -6.43 11.05 -6.14
CA GLU A 80 -7.60 11.87 -5.86
C GLU A 80 -8.81 11.08 -5.37
N LEU A 81 -8.56 9.98 -4.66
CA LEU A 81 -9.58 9.25 -3.94
C LEU A 81 -9.95 10.00 -2.66
N SER A 82 -11.23 9.96 -2.29
CA SER A 82 -11.72 10.64 -1.10
C SER A 82 -11.11 10.05 0.17
N SER A 83 -10.92 10.90 1.19
CA SER A 83 -10.45 10.44 2.50
C SER A 83 -11.41 9.45 3.13
N GLU A 84 -12.71 9.58 2.86
CA GLU A 84 -13.76 8.68 3.30
C GLU A 84 -13.60 7.26 2.70
N ASN A 85 -13.49 7.15 1.37
CA ASN A 85 -13.28 5.86 0.71
C ASN A 85 -11.98 5.18 1.17
N ILE A 86 -10.93 5.98 1.39
CA ILE A 86 -9.66 5.47 1.91
C ILE A 86 -9.84 4.93 3.33
N ALA A 87 -10.55 5.67 4.21
CA ALA A 87 -10.81 5.24 5.58
C ALA A 87 -11.63 3.94 5.60
N ILE A 88 -12.77 3.91 4.91
CA ILE A 88 -13.64 2.73 4.84
C ILE A 88 -12.86 1.49 4.37
N ALA A 89 -12.07 1.62 3.30
CA ALA A 89 -11.30 0.49 2.78
C ALA A 89 -10.23 -0.03 3.76
N PHE A 90 -9.65 0.84 4.60
CA PHE A 90 -8.73 0.43 5.65
C PHE A 90 -9.43 -0.17 6.86
N ASP A 91 -10.59 0.36 7.25
CA ASP A 91 -11.39 -0.15 8.38
C ASP A 91 -11.93 -1.56 8.07
N GLU A 92 -12.51 -1.76 6.89
CA GLU A 92 -12.94 -3.09 6.41
C GLU A 92 -11.78 -4.10 6.37
N LYS A 93 -10.59 -3.62 6.00
CA LYS A 93 -9.41 -4.47 6.02
C LYS A 93 -9.00 -4.87 7.43
N LEU A 94 -9.07 -3.96 8.40
CA LEU A 94 -8.77 -4.27 9.81
C LEU A 94 -9.72 -5.34 10.34
N GLU A 95 -11.02 -5.20 10.10
CA GLU A 95 -12.03 -6.17 10.49
C GLU A 95 -11.75 -7.57 9.89
N ASN A 96 -11.34 -7.61 8.61
CA ASN A 96 -11.01 -8.86 7.92
C ASN A 96 -9.63 -9.43 8.32
N SER A 97 -8.71 -8.62 8.85
CA SER A 97 -7.36 -9.05 9.21
C SER A 97 -7.25 -9.65 10.61
N GLU A 98 -8.26 -9.51 11.46
CA GLU A 98 -8.34 -10.24 12.74
C GLU A 98 -8.35 -11.76 12.53
N ALA A 99 -8.75 -12.23 11.35
CA ALA A 99 -8.74 -13.65 10.96
C ALA A 99 -7.41 -14.12 10.32
N ASP A 100 -6.50 -13.20 9.94
CA ASP A 100 -5.21 -13.51 9.27
C ASP A 100 -4.04 -12.87 10.04
N GLU A 101 -3.68 -13.48 11.17
CA GLU A 101 -2.54 -13.07 12.00
C GLU A 101 -1.21 -13.02 11.21
N GLY A 102 -1.11 -13.74 10.09
CA GLY A 102 0.09 -13.85 9.27
C GLY A 102 0.40 -12.59 8.43
N ASN A 103 -0.62 -11.83 8.03
CA ASN A 103 -0.47 -10.71 7.09
C ASN A 103 -0.57 -9.32 7.72
N THR A 104 -0.16 -9.17 8.96
CA THR A 104 -0.14 -7.88 9.64
C THR A 104 0.90 -6.93 9.03
N GLU A 105 0.71 -5.61 9.21
CA GLU A 105 1.70 -4.61 8.77
C GLU A 105 3.08 -4.85 9.41
N ARG A 106 3.11 -5.32 10.68
CA ARG A 106 4.35 -5.68 11.39
C ARG A 106 5.07 -6.84 10.71
N ASN A 107 4.35 -7.90 10.34
CA ASN A 107 4.93 -9.07 9.67
C ASN A 107 5.47 -8.71 8.29
N ARG A 108 4.78 -7.84 7.55
CA ARG A 108 5.29 -7.32 6.26
C ARG A 108 6.55 -6.47 6.44
N ALA A 109 6.61 -5.61 7.46
CA ALA A 109 7.80 -4.82 7.77
C ALA A 109 8.98 -5.73 8.13
N LEU A 110 8.75 -6.76 8.95
CA LEU A 110 9.75 -7.76 9.31
C LEU A 110 10.26 -8.51 8.08
N ALA A 111 9.38 -8.95 7.19
CA ALA A 111 9.76 -9.62 5.94
C ALA A 111 10.65 -8.73 5.04
N VAL A 112 10.35 -7.43 4.96
CA VAL A 112 11.19 -6.46 4.24
C VAL A 112 12.56 -6.34 4.90
N ALA A 113 12.63 -6.25 6.22
CA ALA A 113 13.88 -6.15 6.97
C ALA A 113 14.74 -7.42 6.82
N LEU A 114 14.15 -8.59 6.97
CA LEU A 114 14.82 -9.89 6.78
C LEU A 114 15.38 -10.04 5.35
N LYS A 115 14.65 -9.58 4.35
CA LYS A 115 15.14 -9.55 2.97
C LYS A 115 16.40 -8.69 2.82
N ILE A 116 16.47 -7.55 3.50
CA ILE A 116 17.65 -6.66 3.47
C ILE A 116 18.84 -7.33 4.15
N ILE A 117 18.64 -8.01 5.29
CA ILE A 117 19.68 -8.75 6.02
C ILE A 117 20.23 -9.86 5.12
N ARG A 118 19.35 -10.70 4.55
CA ARG A 118 19.74 -11.79 3.64
C ARG A 118 20.53 -11.27 2.44
N GLN A 119 20.13 -10.14 1.84
CA GLN A 119 20.84 -9.52 0.72
C GLN A 119 22.21 -8.96 1.11
N SER A 120 22.48 -8.73 2.40
CA SER A 120 23.81 -8.28 2.88
C SER A 120 24.78 -9.42 3.10
N GLY A 121 24.35 -10.69 2.96
CA GLY A 121 25.15 -11.88 3.22
C GLY A 121 25.39 -12.14 4.71
N MET A 122 24.60 -11.51 5.58
CA MET A 122 24.66 -11.75 7.03
C MET A 122 23.61 -12.76 7.46
N ASP A 123 24.00 -13.64 8.37
CA ASP A 123 23.07 -14.45 9.16
C ASP A 123 22.57 -13.65 10.36
N ILE A 124 21.35 -13.94 10.80
CA ILE A 124 20.69 -13.22 11.91
C ILE A 124 21.33 -13.52 13.26
N GLU A 125 22.13 -14.57 13.36
CA GLU A 125 22.84 -15.06 14.55
C GLU A 125 23.74 -14.01 15.22
N ASN A 126 24.07 -12.92 14.54
CA ASN A 126 24.94 -11.89 15.04
C ASN A 126 24.20 -10.56 15.21
N LYS A 127 24.57 -9.79 16.24
CA LYS A 127 24.09 -8.43 16.45
C LYS A 127 24.15 -7.62 15.15
N ILE A 128 23.01 -7.09 14.73
CA ILE A 128 22.90 -6.34 13.47
C ILE A 128 23.78 -5.08 13.54
N PRO A 129 24.76 -4.91 12.63
CA PRO A 129 25.63 -3.74 12.61
C PRO A 129 24.83 -2.44 12.42
N GLU A 130 25.27 -1.36 13.05
CA GLU A 130 24.58 -0.07 12.99
C GLU A 130 24.35 0.42 11.55
N LYS A 131 25.31 0.20 10.65
CA LYS A 131 25.19 0.54 9.24
C LYS A 131 24.01 -0.18 8.56
N LEU A 132 23.81 -1.45 8.87
CA LEU A 132 22.71 -2.27 8.33
C LEU A 132 21.38 -1.87 8.97
N ARG A 133 21.38 -1.64 10.31
CA ARG A 133 20.23 -1.11 11.04
C ARG A 133 19.73 0.21 10.43
N ASN A 134 20.61 1.14 10.16
CA ASN A 134 20.30 2.42 9.51
C ASN A 134 19.78 2.24 8.07
N ARG A 135 20.25 1.24 7.35
CA ARG A 135 19.72 0.87 6.02
C ARG A 135 18.29 0.34 6.12
N ILE A 136 18.00 -0.51 7.10
CA ILE A 136 16.66 -1.06 7.35
C ILE A 136 15.71 0.09 7.71
N ILE A 137 16.07 0.96 8.65
CA ILE A 137 15.25 2.12 9.06
C ILE A 137 14.89 2.96 7.84
N ARG A 138 15.88 3.38 7.06
CA ARG A 138 15.66 4.20 5.86
C ARG A 138 14.74 3.50 4.84
N ARG A 139 14.90 2.21 4.67
CA ARG A 139 14.08 1.43 3.73
C ARG A 139 12.63 1.33 4.19
N LEU A 140 12.40 0.96 5.45
CA LEU A 140 11.06 0.86 6.02
C LEU A 140 10.35 2.23 6.00
N SER A 141 11.05 3.30 6.40
CA SER A 141 10.50 4.66 6.35
C SER A 141 10.15 5.08 4.90
N SER A 142 11.00 4.77 3.92
CA SER A 142 10.73 5.06 2.50
C SER A 142 9.57 4.23 1.95
N TYR A 143 9.32 3.06 2.52
CA TYR A 143 8.18 2.20 2.19
C TYR A 143 6.89 2.64 2.89
N GLY A 144 6.97 3.63 3.79
CA GLY A 144 5.82 4.23 4.45
C GLY A 144 5.33 3.46 5.67
N TYR A 145 6.22 2.75 6.34
CA TYR A 145 5.95 2.22 7.67
C TYR A 145 6.07 3.35 8.71
N SER A 146 5.20 3.34 9.72
CA SER A 146 5.25 4.29 10.82
C SER A 146 6.49 4.07 11.69
N SER A 147 6.91 5.10 12.43
CA SER A 147 8.05 4.97 13.35
C SER A 147 7.84 3.86 14.38
N SER A 148 6.61 3.68 14.87
CA SER A 148 6.27 2.60 15.82
C SER A 148 6.48 1.21 15.20
N ILE A 149 6.09 1.01 13.94
CA ILE A 149 6.33 -0.24 13.22
C ILE A 149 7.82 -0.45 12.96
N VAL A 150 8.55 0.60 12.59
CA VAL A 150 10.01 0.51 12.40
C VAL A 150 10.70 0.08 13.68
N PHE A 151 10.37 0.73 14.82
CA PHE A 151 10.96 0.36 16.12
C PHE A 151 10.58 -1.05 16.56
N SER A 152 9.32 -1.45 16.46
CA SER A 152 8.90 -2.81 16.81
C SER A 152 9.56 -3.88 15.92
N THR A 153 9.81 -3.56 14.64
CA THR A 153 10.56 -4.44 13.74
C THR A 153 12.01 -4.60 14.18
N LEU A 154 12.68 -3.51 14.57
CA LEU A 154 14.06 -3.58 15.06
C LEU A 154 14.16 -4.37 16.37
N SER A 155 13.24 -4.13 17.32
CA SER A 155 13.18 -4.90 18.56
C SER A 155 13.00 -6.40 18.29
N LYS A 156 12.12 -6.76 17.35
CA LYS A 156 11.92 -8.16 16.97
C LYS A 156 13.16 -8.79 16.34
N LEU A 157 13.89 -8.04 15.54
CA LEU A 157 15.16 -8.50 14.96
C LEU A 157 16.24 -8.70 16.04
N ASP A 158 16.28 -7.83 17.08
CA ASP A 158 17.21 -7.95 18.20
C ASP A 158 16.87 -9.15 19.08
N GLU A 159 15.57 -9.44 19.30
CA GLU A 159 15.12 -10.66 19.98
C GLU A 159 15.57 -11.90 19.21
N MET A 160 15.34 -11.95 17.90
CA MET A 160 15.76 -13.10 17.06
C MET A 160 17.26 -13.34 17.09
N ALA A 161 18.07 -12.26 17.15
CA ALA A 161 19.53 -12.36 17.27
C ALA A 161 19.98 -12.76 18.70
N GLY A 162 19.15 -12.53 19.73
CA GLY A 162 19.43 -12.88 21.12
C GLY A 162 19.02 -14.30 21.49
N ASP A 163 17.94 -14.80 20.92
CA ASP A 163 17.43 -16.14 21.23
C ASP A 163 18.38 -17.27 20.80
N GLU A 164 19.19 -17.08 19.75
CA GLU A 164 20.20 -18.06 19.34
C GLU A 164 21.44 -18.10 20.23
N ILE A 165 21.77 -17.00 20.92
CA ILE A 165 22.92 -16.95 21.87
C ILE A 165 22.62 -17.76 23.15
N LEU A 166 21.34 -17.96 23.51
CA LEU A 166 20.94 -18.71 24.70
C LEU A 166 20.99 -20.24 24.52
N PHE A 167 20.97 -20.73 23.27
CA PHE A 167 21.04 -22.17 23.00
C PHE A 167 22.48 -22.74 23.00
N ASP A 168 23.52 -21.90 22.87
CA ASP A 168 24.91 -22.34 22.83
C ASP A 168 25.60 -22.43 24.22
N TYR A 169 24.88 -22.18 25.34
CA TYR A 169 25.43 -22.23 26.68
C TYR A 169 24.94 -23.40 27.55
N GLU A 170 24.20 -24.37 26.98
CA GLU A 170 23.84 -25.62 27.65
C GLU A 170 24.49 -26.83 26.97
N ILE A 171 25.83 -26.97 27.11
CA ILE A 171 26.55 -28.24 26.96
C ILE A 171 27.58 -28.35 28.12
#